data_24330175875ea33dc7053e87f84d7513
#
_entry.id   24330175875ea33dc7053e87f84d7513
#
_cell.length_a   1.000
_cell.length_b   1.000
_cell.length_c   1.000
_cell.angle_alpha   90.00
_cell.angle_beta   90.00
_cell.angle_gamma   90.00
#
_symmetry.space_group_name_H-M   'P 1'
#
loop_
_entity.id
_entity.type
_entity.pdbx_description
1 polymer ?
#
loop_
_entity_poly.entity_id
_entity_poly.type
_entity_poly.pdbx_seq_one_letter_code
_entity_poly.pdbx_strand_id
1 'polypeptide(L)'
;MIMKKNFMKGLLMLAAGVFAVSCADYNVTDDFTAEPDPTFTEPYKDLAPVKSYIDRSKYPNMSLGVTLKVVEYNKQALAHAAAMTNFDNLAFGTSLMSGSIVNAKGIMNFLDMKDLLDHVEEIGGDVFGSPIAANANQADEWLNYLTSPIEIPVETVEDKFVDYTTMETFTGTAKRGKPVIVKNYDGSDNALKLPKRSMVYIVEDFEAEPLGSYTVTFYAKVDKDESVICTFTGNRLQETVKDKPVDIKFPIKPGKWVKIVIEAMPAEGETAGYLMLEGNLNSDIYIKNVKVTHTPDNHRPQTAEEKRDTLNYALNAWCEGLMKINAGRIKSFDLIDEAIDAKAELENGMFDLKHSTDKIFWQDIFGSENYAPIVSKAAIAAYQNHEGNPEELKFFISESGLDDQKKFESLKYWIGVWEANGAKIDGINAKLSLTYSEDEARQAENKAQFDMLLDNLISAGKLIRLSNFDIKYQDATGANVTAKDITEEQRQKVADYYAYIIKSYMDKVPSEKQAGLCKGNMVDTSDPVGLWAKDASSGDWVRTATYKAFCDALSGN
;
A
#
# COMPACT_ATOMS: atom_id res chain seq x y z
N MET A 1 -33.32 -2.56 35.47
CA MET A 1 -34.03 -2.21 34.25
C MET A 1 -34.60 -0.77 34.25
N ILE A 2 -34.26 0.06 35.24
CA ILE A 2 -34.72 1.47 35.33
C ILE A 2 -33.59 2.48 35.03
N MET A 3 -32.34 2.07 35.10
CA MET A 3 -31.19 2.95 34.82
C MET A 3 -30.91 3.21 33.31
N LYS A 4 -31.30 2.29 32.40
CA LYS A 4 -31.08 2.49 30.94
C LYS A 4 -32.00 3.50 30.29
N LYS A 5 -33.18 3.75 30.85
CA LYS A 5 -34.16 4.71 30.29
C LYS A 5 -33.81 6.18 30.55
N ASN A 6 -33.07 6.43 31.64
CA ASN A 6 -32.67 7.81 31.98
C ASN A 6 -31.38 8.25 31.30
N PHE A 7 -30.53 7.31 30.90
CA PHE A 7 -29.31 7.62 30.13
C PHE A 7 -29.64 8.04 28.67
N MET A 8 -30.62 7.36 28.06
CA MET A 8 -31.06 7.69 26.70
C MET A 8 -31.80 9.03 26.61
N LYS A 9 -32.48 9.47 27.67
CA LYS A 9 -33.10 10.80 27.71
C LYS A 9 -32.10 11.92 27.91
N GLY A 10 -30.98 11.67 28.60
CA GLY A 10 -29.89 12.61 28.72
C GLY A 10 -29.11 12.80 27.42
N LEU A 11 -28.92 11.71 26.64
CA LEU A 11 -28.22 11.75 25.36
C LEU A 11 -29.05 12.46 24.27
N LEU A 12 -30.39 12.29 24.29
CA LEU A 12 -31.28 13.01 23.34
C LEU A 12 -31.37 14.51 23.64
N MET A 13 -31.21 14.93 24.90
CA MET A 13 -31.14 16.37 25.22
C MET A 13 -29.77 16.97 24.86
N LEU A 14 -28.70 16.19 24.92
CA LEU A 14 -27.38 16.66 24.46
C LEU A 14 -27.35 16.79 22.93
N ALA A 15 -27.96 15.84 22.20
CA ALA A 15 -28.04 15.91 20.74
C ALA A 15 -28.91 17.09 20.26
N ALA A 16 -30.01 17.39 20.96
CA ALA A 16 -30.84 18.56 20.64
C ALA A 16 -30.14 19.90 20.96
N GLY A 17 -29.22 19.92 21.94
CA GLY A 17 -28.42 21.09 22.28
C GLY A 17 -27.34 21.43 21.26
N VAL A 18 -26.76 20.39 20.61
CA VAL A 18 -25.68 20.60 19.62
C VAL A 18 -26.23 21.14 18.29
N PHE A 19 -27.48 20.82 17.92
CA PHE A 19 -28.11 21.39 16.72
C PHE A 19 -28.55 22.84 16.87
N ALA A 20 -28.70 23.33 18.12
CA ALA A 20 -29.06 24.73 18.36
C ALA A 20 -27.84 25.67 18.41
N VAL A 21 -26.61 25.14 18.51
CA VAL A 21 -25.37 25.92 18.57
C VAL A 21 -24.78 26.24 17.19
N SER A 22 -25.27 25.58 16.12
CA SER A 22 -24.76 25.84 14.75
C SER A 22 -25.27 27.15 14.11
N CYS A 23 -26.12 27.91 14.82
CA CYS A 23 -26.57 29.24 14.39
C CYS A 23 -26.32 30.31 15.48
N ALA A 24 -25.53 30.01 16.51
CA ALA A 24 -25.24 30.98 17.53
C ALA A 24 -23.81 31.52 17.32
N ASP A 25 -23.73 32.84 17.29
CA ASP A 25 -22.53 33.63 17.34
C ASP A 25 -21.41 32.96 18.18
N TYR A 26 -20.23 32.83 17.58
CA TYR A 26 -19.00 32.54 18.30
C TYR A 26 -18.66 33.73 19.20
N ASN A 27 -19.42 33.93 20.24
CA ASN A 27 -19.02 34.76 21.39
C ASN A 27 -18.22 33.85 22.32
N VAL A 28 -16.94 33.69 22.06
CA VAL A 28 -15.99 33.28 23.08
C VAL A 28 -15.86 34.50 24.02
N THR A 29 -16.60 34.47 25.09
CA THR A 29 -16.32 35.30 26.22
C THR A 29 -15.09 34.72 26.90
N ASP A 30 -13.95 35.36 26.67
CA ASP A 30 -13.03 35.75 27.76
C ASP A 30 -11.82 36.48 27.17
N ASP A 31 -11.77 37.75 27.48
CA ASP A 31 -10.63 38.66 27.60
C ASP A 31 -9.65 38.87 26.42
N PHE A 32 -9.97 38.43 25.20
CA PHE A 32 -9.37 38.97 23.99
C PHE A 32 -10.50 39.38 23.02
N THR A 33 -11.07 40.55 23.24
CA THR A 33 -11.80 41.28 22.22
C THR A 33 -10.82 41.86 21.22
N ALA A 34 -10.31 41.05 20.29
CA ALA A 34 -10.00 41.59 18.99
C ALA A 34 -11.37 41.95 18.38
N GLU A 35 -11.72 43.24 18.34
CA GLU A 35 -12.85 43.67 17.54
C GLU A 35 -12.67 43.09 16.14
N PRO A 36 -13.66 42.37 15.58
CA PRO A 36 -13.58 41.92 14.19
C PRO A 36 -13.30 43.17 13.35
N ASP A 37 -12.32 43.09 12.45
CA ASP A 37 -12.09 44.18 11.51
C ASP A 37 -13.44 44.47 10.84
N PRO A 38 -14.05 45.65 11.06
CA PRO A 38 -15.39 45.95 10.53
C PRO A 38 -15.41 45.99 9.00
N THR A 39 -14.26 45.84 8.35
CA THR A 39 -14.13 45.75 6.90
C THR A 39 -14.07 44.32 6.38
N PHE A 40 -13.91 43.28 7.24
CA PHE A 40 -13.89 41.91 6.83
C PHE A 40 -15.34 41.34 6.72
N THR A 41 -15.93 41.45 5.57
CA THR A 41 -17.13 40.71 5.21
C THR A 41 -16.69 39.42 4.54
N GLU A 42 -16.92 38.26 5.17
CA GLU A 42 -16.72 36.97 4.51
C GLU A 42 -17.56 36.93 3.23
N PRO A 43 -16.94 36.89 2.04
CA PRO A 43 -17.69 36.81 0.80
C PRO A 43 -18.44 35.48 0.78
N TYR A 44 -19.66 35.48 0.28
CA TYR A 44 -20.47 34.28 0.08
C TYR A 44 -20.95 33.55 1.35
N LYS A 45 -20.87 34.15 2.55
CA LYS A 45 -21.28 33.54 3.82
C LYS A 45 -22.78 33.14 3.85
N ASP A 46 -23.61 33.84 3.11
CA ASP A 46 -25.07 33.64 3.07
C ASP A 46 -25.51 32.54 2.09
N LEU A 47 -24.57 31.93 1.35
CA LEU A 47 -24.89 30.83 0.44
C LEU A 47 -25.22 29.56 1.22
N ALA A 48 -26.25 28.83 0.79
CA ALA A 48 -26.60 27.52 1.32
C ALA A 48 -25.48 26.46 1.02
N PRO A 49 -25.51 25.29 1.66
CA PRO A 49 -24.63 24.19 1.31
C PRO A 49 -24.67 23.84 -0.18
N VAL A 50 -23.50 23.60 -0.80
CA VAL A 50 -23.37 23.40 -2.25
C VAL A 50 -24.29 22.31 -2.79
N LYS A 51 -24.40 21.16 -2.09
CA LYS A 51 -25.27 20.04 -2.51
C LYS A 51 -26.76 20.38 -2.55
N SER A 52 -27.19 21.41 -1.81
CA SER A 52 -28.61 21.82 -1.77
C SER A 52 -29.08 22.52 -3.04
N TYR A 53 -28.17 22.91 -3.92
CA TYR A 53 -28.49 23.55 -5.19
C TYR A 53 -28.79 22.55 -6.32
N ILE A 54 -28.59 21.25 -6.09
CA ILE A 54 -28.89 20.22 -7.10
C ILE A 54 -30.39 19.94 -7.11
N ASP A 55 -31.05 20.16 -8.26
CA ASP A 55 -32.42 19.73 -8.48
C ASP A 55 -32.52 18.20 -8.58
N ARG A 56 -32.80 17.54 -7.47
CA ARG A 56 -32.93 16.08 -7.37
C ARG A 56 -34.10 15.51 -8.17
N SER A 57 -35.08 16.31 -8.55
CA SER A 57 -36.18 15.87 -9.41
C SER A 57 -35.71 15.68 -10.85
N LYS A 58 -34.78 16.52 -11.29
CA LYS A 58 -34.19 16.48 -12.63
C LYS A 58 -32.96 15.57 -12.71
N TYR A 59 -32.18 15.53 -11.64
CA TYR A 59 -30.90 14.81 -11.57
C TYR A 59 -30.88 13.84 -10.37
N PRO A 60 -31.71 12.79 -10.37
CA PRO A 60 -31.90 11.91 -9.22
C PRO A 60 -30.66 11.12 -8.84
N ASN A 61 -29.77 10.86 -9.80
CA ASN A 61 -28.54 10.08 -9.61
C ASN A 61 -27.28 10.96 -9.47
N MET A 62 -27.42 12.28 -9.64
CA MET A 62 -26.28 13.20 -9.50
C MET A 62 -25.79 13.20 -8.07
N SER A 63 -24.51 12.93 -7.87
CA SER A 63 -23.83 12.97 -6.58
C SER A 63 -22.68 13.98 -6.62
N LEU A 64 -22.62 14.85 -5.62
CA LEU A 64 -21.47 15.73 -5.43
C LEU A 64 -20.56 15.14 -4.35
N GLY A 65 -19.38 14.74 -4.74
CA GLY A 65 -18.40 14.10 -3.84
C GLY A 65 -17.18 14.98 -3.53
N VAL A 66 -16.45 14.58 -2.51
CA VAL A 66 -15.14 15.16 -2.17
C VAL A 66 -14.18 14.09 -1.68
N THR A 67 -12.90 14.23 -2.01
CA THR A 67 -11.83 13.35 -1.51
C THR A 67 -11.25 13.92 -0.22
N LEU A 68 -11.13 13.06 0.80
CA LEU A 68 -10.58 13.36 2.12
C LEU A 68 -9.57 12.28 2.54
N LYS A 69 -8.79 12.57 3.57
CA LYS A 69 -8.00 11.55 4.26
C LYS A 69 -8.80 11.01 5.45
N VAL A 70 -8.80 9.69 5.62
CA VAL A 70 -9.54 9.01 6.71
C VAL A 70 -9.16 9.57 8.08
N VAL A 71 -7.87 9.79 8.33
CA VAL A 71 -7.40 10.34 9.62
C VAL A 71 -7.92 11.75 9.88
N GLU A 72 -8.02 12.59 8.85
CA GLU A 72 -8.56 13.95 8.98
C GLU A 72 -10.07 13.91 9.23
N TYR A 73 -10.76 13.01 8.54
CA TYR A 73 -12.19 12.80 8.71
C TYR A 73 -12.54 12.29 10.13
N ASN A 74 -11.88 11.24 10.59
CA ASN A 74 -12.17 10.63 11.90
C ASN A 74 -11.85 11.56 13.09
N LYS A 75 -11.03 12.58 12.89
CA LYS A 75 -10.79 13.62 13.92
C LYS A 75 -11.94 14.60 14.12
N GLN A 76 -13.00 14.51 13.33
CA GLN A 76 -14.17 15.40 13.38
C GLN A 76 -13.78 16.89 13.37
N ALA A 77 -12.77 17.25 12.59
CA ALA A 77 -12.29 18.60 12.44
C ALA A 77 -13.22 19.43 11.52
N LEU A 78 -12.88 20.70 11.31
CA LEU A 78 -13.61 21.59 10.40
C LEU A 78 -13.79 21.00 9.01
N ALA A 79 -12.79 20.22 8.50
CA ALA A 79 -12.87 19.50 7.24
C ALA A 79 -14.04 18.51 7.20
N HIS A 80 -14.25 17.74 8.28
CA HIS A 80 -15.38 16.82 8.42
C HIS A 80 -16.71 17.57 8.32
N ALA A 81 -16.90 18.61 9.14
CA ALA A 81 -18.14 19.39 9.16
C ALA A 81 -18.46 20.04 7.81
N ALA A 82 -17.45 20.62 7.15
CA ALA A 82 -17.58 21.23 5.84
C ALA A 82 -17.92 20.18 4.76
N ALA A 83 -17.26 19.01 4.78
CA ALA A 83 -17.53 17.94 3.83
C ALA A 83 -18.97 17.41 3.98
N MET A 84 -19.38 17.07 5.19
CA MET A 84 -20.70 16.50 5.45
C MET A 84 -21.85 17.48 5.13
N THR A 85 -21.62 18.76 5.35
CA THR A 85 -22.61 19.79 5.05
C THR A 85 -22.77 19.99 3.54
N ASN A 86 -21.68 19.96 2.79
CA ASN A 86 -21.66 20.42 1.40
C ASN A 86 -21.68 19.32 0.35
N PHE A 87 -21.35 18.07 0.72
CA PHE A 87 -21.22 16.96 -0.24
C PHE A 87 -22.14 15.79 0.13
N ASP A 88 -22.54 15.02 -0.87
CA ASP A 88 -23.36 13.81 -0.71
C ASP A 88 -22.51 12.59 -0.45
N ASN A 89 -21.32 12.56 -1.08
CA ASN A 89 -20.51 11.38 -1.23
C ASN A 89 -19.05 11.70 -0.85
N LEU A 90 -18.45 10.83 -0.08
CA LEU A 90 -17.07 10.95 0.34
C LEU A 90 -16.20 9.89 -0.34
N ALA A 91 -15.00 10.27 -0.78
CA ALA A 91 -13.97 9.38 -1.26
C ALA A 91 -12.71 9.55 -0.41
N PHE A 92 -11.94 8.48 -0.24
CA PHE A 92 -10.78 8.48 0.66
C PHE A 92 -9.46 8.08 -0.03
N GLY A 93 -9.46 8.10 -1.35
CA GLY A 93 -8.28 7.86 -2.18
C GLY A 93 -7.53 6.60 -1.77
N THR A 94 -6.21 6.70 -1.57
CA THR A 94 -5.36 5.57 -1.20
C THR A 94 -5.55 5.07 0.23
N SER A 95 -6.23 5.84 1.10
CA SER A 95 -6.39 5.47 2.52
C SER A 95 -7.19 4.18 2.73
N LEU A 96 -8.07 3.81 1.80
CA LEU A 96 -8.87 2.58 1.85
C LEU A 96 -8.38 1.50 0.86
N MET A 97 -7.20 1.64 0.30
CA MET A 97 -6.57 0.63 -0.55
C MET A 97 -5.77 -0.39 0.28
N SER A 98 -5.53 -1.57 -0.28
CA SER A 98 -4.85 -2.66 0.42
C SER A 98 -3.46 -2.28 0.94
N GLY A 99 -2.71 -1.43 0.23
CA GLY A 99 -1.40 -0.95 0.66
C GLY A 99 -1.41 -0.11 1.94
N SER A 100 -2.55 0.51 2.29
CA SER A 100 -2.71 1.27 3.54
C SER A 100 -3.26 0.42 4.69
N ILE A 101 -3.91 -0.70 4.39
CA ILE A 101 -4.66 -1.51 5.35
C ILE A 101 -3.92 -2.80 5.73
N VAL A 102 -3.21 -3.42 4.77
CA VAL A 102 -2.57 -4.73 4.95
C VAL A 102 -1.08 -4.56 5.20
N ASN A 103 -0.57 -5.14 6.27
CA ASN A 103 0.86 -5.12 6.57
C ASN A 103 1.61 -6.26 5.85
N ALA A 104 2.95 -6.26 5.95
CA ALA A 104 3.82 -7.26 5.32
C ALA A 104 3.49 -8.74 5.69
N LYS A 105 2.80 -8.98 6.79
CA LYS A 105 2.38 -10.32 7.23
C LYS A 105 0.94 -10.67 6.86
N GLY A 106 0.26 -9.81 6.08
CA GLY A 106 -1.13 -10.02 5.70
C GLY A 106 -2.16 -9.68 6.78
N ILE A 107 -1.74 -9.05 7.88
CA ILE A 107 -2.67 -8.60 8.92
C ILE A 107 -3.34 -7.33 8.44
N MET A 108 -4.67 -7.34 8.39
CA MET A 108 -5.50 -6.24 7.92
C MET A 108 -5.99 -5.40 9.10
N ASN A 109 -5.71 -4.08 9.06
CA ASN A 109 -6.20 -3.14 10.06
C ASN A 109 -7.29 -2.25 9.48
N PHE A 110 -8.52 -2.54 9.80
CA PHE A 110 -9.71 -1.81 9.34
C PHE A 110 -10.29 -0.85 10.38
N LEU A 111 -9.61 -0.55 11.48
CA LEU A 111 -10.17 0.28 12.55
C LEU A 111 -10.61 1.66 12.04
N ASP A 112 -9.73 2.35 11.34
CA ASP A 112 -10.03 3.68 10.80
C ASP A 112 -11.19 3.65 9.78
N MET A 113 -11.28 2.59 8.97
CA MET A 113 -12.38 2.41 8.02
C MET A 113 -13.70 2.13 8.73
N LYS A 114 -13.68 1.33 9.79
CA LYS A 114 -14.88 1.05 10.58
C LYS A 114 -15.42 2.32 11.23
N ASP A 115 -14.56 3.07 11.91
CA ASP A 115 -14.93 4.33 12.54
C ASP A 115 -15.48 5.34 11.52
N LEU A 116 -14.85 5.42 10.36
CA LEU A 116 -15.32 6.21 9.23
C LEU A 116 -16.76 5.83 8.81
N LEU A 117 -16.99 4.54 8.54
CA LEU A 117 -18.30 4.08 8.05
C LEU A 117 -19.40 4.26 9.09
N ASP A 118 -19.07 4.04 10.37
CA ASP A 118 -20.03 4.27 11.46
C ASP A 118 -20.43 5.76 11.54
N HIS A 119 -19.46 6.69 11.41
CA HIS A 119 -19.75 8.13 11.39
C HIS A 119 -20.55 8.57 10.16
N VAL A 120 -20.22 8.05 8.97
CA VAL A 120 -20.95 8.40 7.73
C VAL A 120 -22.39 7.91 7.78
N GLU A 121 -22.64 6.71 8.31
CA GLU A 121 -23.97 6.15 8.47
C GLU A 121 -24.82 6.95 9.46
N GLU A 122 -24.26 7.39 10.60
CA GLU A 122 -24.95 8.21 11.60
C GLU A 122 -25.55 9.51 11.02
N ILE A 123 -24.95 10.07 9.99
CA ILE A 123 -25.32 11.34 9.40
C ILE A 123 -25.97 11.22 8.03
N GLY A 124 -26.23 9.98 7.58
CA GLY A 124 -26.90 9.70 6.31
C GLY A 124 -26.09 10.08 5.07
N GLY A 125 -24.76 10.08 5.17
CA GLY A 125 -23.84 10.27 4.06
C GLY A 125 -23.61 8.99 3.27
N ASP A 126 -22.84 9.07 2.19
CA ASP A 126 -22.44 7.94 1.35
C ASP A 126 -20.92 7.93 1.12
N VAL A 127 -20.36 6.76 0.85
CA VAL A 127 -18.93 6.58 0.55
C VAL A 127 -18.78 5.94 -0.82
N PHE A 128 -17.90 6.49 -1.63
CA PHE A 128 -17.41 5.84 -2.84
C PHE A 128 -16.11 5.09 -2.52
N GLY A 129 -16.13 3.77 -2.70
CA GLY A 129 -15.05 2.88 -2.34
C GLY A 129 -13.83 3.05 -3.25
N SER A 130 -12.65 2.95 -2.64
CA SER A 130 -11.37 2.97 -3.35
C SER A 130 -11.19 1.74 -4.23
N PRO A 131 -10.21 1.73 -5.16
CA PRO A 131 -9.95 0.59 -6.03
C PRO A 131 -9.75 -0.72 -5.26
N ILE A 132 -10.47 -1.76 -5.68
CA ILE A 132 -10.36 -3.11 -5.08
C ILE A 132 -9.03 -3.74 -5.46
N ALA A 133 -8.66 -3.64 -6.75
CA ALA A 133 -7.36 -4.07 -7.26
C ALA A 133 -6.73 -2.97 -8.10
N ALA A 134 -5.47 -2.67 -7.81
CA ALA A 134 -4.68 -1.69 -8.53
C ALA A 134 -3.21 -2.13 -8.57
N ASN A 135 -2.46 -1.61 -9.54
CA ASN A 135 -1.02 -1.87 -9.67
C ASN A 135 -0.16 -0.90 -8.84
N ALA A 136 -0.80 0.05 -8.15
CA ALA A 136 -0.17 1.00 -7.24
C ALA A 136 -0.94 1.05 -5.92
N ASN A 137 -0.26 1.43 -4.84
CA ASN A 137 -0.84 1.50 -3.48
C ASN A 137 -1.50 0.18 -3.03
N GLN A 138 -0.99 -0.94 -3.49
CA GLN A 138 -1.39 -2.27 -3.06
C GLN A 138 -0.44 -2.79 -1.96
N ALA A 139 -0.77 -3.90 -1.34
CA ALA A 139 0.01 -4.51 -0.26
C ALA A 139 1.26 -5.24 -0.79
N ASP A 140 2.15 -4.52 -1.48
CA ASP A 140 3.31 -5.09 -2.19
C ASP A 140 4.18 -5.98 -1.30
N GLU A 141 4.44 -5.58 -0.04
CA GLU A 141 5.27 -6.37 0.88
C GLU A 141 4.62 -7.72 1.19
N TRP A 142 3.31 -7.75 1.42
CA TRP A 142 2.56 -8.99 1.64
C TRP A 142 2.52 -9.87 0.41
N LEU A 143 2.21 -9.30 -0.76
CA LEU A 143 2.14 -10.05 -2.01
C LEU A 143 3.50 -10.65 -2.38
N ASN A 144 4.59 -9.91 -2.20
CA ASN A 144 5.96 -10.39 -2.41
C ASN A 144 6.34 -11.49 -1.40
N TYR A 145 5.94 -11.34 -0.13
CA TYR A 145 6.13 -12.38 0.88
C TYR A 145 5.41 -13.68 0.48
N LEU A 146 4.17 -13.61 0.07
CA LEU A 146 3.38 -14.77 -0.35
C LEU A 146 3.94 -15.47 -1.60
N THR A 147 4.53 -14.71 -2.52
CA THR A 147 5.11 -15.23 -3.77
C THR A 147 6.61 -15.52 -3.70
N SER A 148 7.20 -15.40 -2.50
CA SER A 148 8.58 -15.79 -2.25
C SER A 148 8.83 -17.27 -2.56
N PRO A 149 10.09 -17.67 -2.79
CA PRO A 149 10.42 -19.08 -2.97
C PRO A 149 9.90 -19.94 -1.82
N ILE A 150 9.36 -21.10 -2.15
CA ILE A 150 8.85 -22.06 -1.15
C ILE A 150 9.97 -22.99 -0.70
N GLU A 151 9.95 -23.31 0.60
CA GLU A 151 10.83 -24.30 1.18
C GLU A 151 10.30 -25.71 0.86
N ILE A 152 11.19 -26.57 0.32
CA ILE A 152 10.89 -27.97 0.08
C ILE A 152 11.64 -28.84 1.09
N PRO A 153 11.02 -29.90 1.62
CA PRO A 153 11.73 -30.83 2.51
C PRO A 153 12.93 -31.45 1.80
N VAL A 154 14.10 -31.29 2.37
CA VAL A 154 15.34 -31.94 1.93
C VAL A 154 15.96 -32.68 3.08
N GLU A 155 16.64 -33.79 2.78
CA GLU A 155 17.39 -34.51 3.79
C GLU A 155 18.74 -33.83 4.02
N THR A 156 19.19 -33.81 5.28
CA THR A 156 20.54 -33.38 5.65
C THR A 156 21.56 -34.36 5.10
N VAL A 157 22.55 -33.85 4.37
CA VAL A 157 23.63 -34.62 3.76
C VAL A 157 24.82 -34.62 4.69
N GLU A 158 25.51 -35.78 4.82
CA GLU A 158 26.81 -35.86 5.48
C GLU A 158 27.92 -35.65 4.46
N ASP A 159 28.64 -34.53 4.57
CA ASP A 159 29.70 -34.17 3.64
C ASP A 159 31.02 -34.78 4.00
N LYS A 160 31.33 -34.80 5.28
CA LYS A 160 32.60 -35.31 5.78
C LYS A 160 32.47 -35.81 7.21
N PHE A 161 33.10 -36.95 7.46
CA PHE A 161 33.31 -37.48 8.79
C PHE A 161 34.81 -37.80 9.00
N VAL A 162 35.38 -37.30 10.08
CA VAL A 162 36.78 -37.56 10.47
C VAL A 162 36.77 -38.18 11.84
N ASP A 163 37.32 -39.38 11.95
CA ASP A 163 37.42 -40.14 13.21
C ASP A 163 38.85 -40.16 13.74
N TYR A 164 39.18 -39.24 14.64
CA TYR A 164 40.49 -39.17 15.26
C TYR A 164 40.73 -40.27 16.33
N THR A 165 39.69 -41.00 16.71
CA THR A 165 39.81 -42.06 17.73
C THR A 165 40.57 -43.28 17.22
N THR A 166 40.62 -43.48 15.91
CA THR A 166 41.24 -44.60 15.23
C THR A 166 42.50 -44.23 14.45
N MET A 167 42.76 -42.92 14.26
CA MET A 167 43.90 -42.43 13.49
C MET A 167 45.23 -42.65 14.21
N GLU A 168 46.27 -43.06 13.45
CA GLU A 168 47.63 -43.27 13.95
C GLU A 168 48.52 -42.01 13.87
N THR A 169 48.28 -41.17 12.84
CA THR A 169 49.02 -39.94 12.58
C THR A 169 48.09 -38.85 12.07
N PHE A 170 48.37 -37.58 12.36
CA PHE A 170 47.67 -36.46 11.77
C PHE A 170 48.26 -36.14 10.40
N THR A 171 47.43 -36.15 9.38
CA THR A 171 47.80 -35.87 7.98
C THR A 171 47.21 -34.59 7.45
N GLY A 172 46.36 -33.89 8.24
CA GLY A 172 45.68 -32.68 7.83
C GLY A 172 46.58 -31.43 7.88
N THR A 173 46.00 -30.30 7.50
CA THR A 173 46.69 -29.01 7.37
C THR A 173 46.69 -28.23 8.68
N ALA A 174 47.87 -27.65 8.99
CA ALA A 174 48.03 -26.71 10.09
C ALA A 174 48.72 -25.42 9.60
N LYS A 175 48.02 -24.28 9.74
CA LYS A 175 48.63 -22.95 9.46
C LYS A 175 49.62 -22.55 10.54
N ARG A 176 49.43 -23.02 11.77
CA ARG A 176 50.30 -22.77 12.92
C ARG A 176 50.14 -23.89 13.95
N GLY A 177 51.26 -24.25 14.58
CA GLY A 177 51.32 -25.34 15.55
C GLY A 177 51.74 -26.67 14.91
N LYS A 178 51.92 -27.70 15.76
CA LYS A 178 52.23 -29.06 15.34
C LYS A 178 51.23 -30.01 16.00
N PRO A 179 50.04 -30.20 15.38
CA PRO A 179 49.06 -31.14 15.88
C PRO A 179 49.62 -32.58 15.80
N VAL A 180 49.23 -33.42 16.75
CA VAL A 180 49.65 -34.82 16.81
C VAL A 180 48.52 -35.71 17.27
N ILE A 181 48.51 -36.98 16.86
CA ILE A 181 47.61 -37.98 17.44
C ILE A 181 48.24 -38.50 18.73
N VAL A 182 47.50 -38.39 19.83
CA VAL A 182 47.84 -38.96 21.12
C VAL A 182 47.13 -40.32 21.21
N LYS A 183 47.96 -41.40 21.29
CA LYS A 183 47.43 -42.76 21.36
C LYS A 183 46.90 -43.09 22.76
N ASN A 184 45.81 -43.84 22.80
CA ASN A 184 45.19 -44.31 24.04
C ASN A 184 44.92 -43.15 25.03
N TYR A 185 44.49 -41.99 24.50
CA TYR A 185 44.25 -40.80 25.32
C TYR A 185 43.07 -40.96 26.28
N ASP A 186 42.06 -41.73 25.87
CA ASP A 186 40.85 -41.98 26.65
C ASP A 186 40.51 -43.47 26.59
N GLY A 187 41.21 -44.26 27.38
CA GLY A 187 41.16 -45.73 27.33
C GLY A 187 41.87 -46.28 26.10
N SER A 188 41.14 -46.89 25.17
CA SER A 188 41.68 -47.39 23.90
C SER A 188 41.64 -46.36 22.77
N ASP A 189 40.92 -45.26 22.94
CA ASP A 189 40.66 -44.27 21.90
C ASP A 189 41.85 -43.29 21.78
N ASN A 190 42.24 -42.99 20.56
CA ASN A 190 43.16 -41.92 20.25
C ASN A 190 42.44 -40.56 20.25
N ALA A 191 43.19 -39.46 20.23
CA ALA A 191 42.64 -38.11 20.08
C ALA A 191 43.64 -37.21 19.34
N LEU A 192 43.11 -36.31 18.52
CA LEU A 192 43.90 -35.23 17.91
C LEU A 192 44.22 -34.19 19.00
N LYS A 193 45.48 -33.97 19.28
CA LYS A 193 45.97 -32.91 20.17
C LYS A 193 46.33 -31.67 19.35
N LEU A 194 45.70 -30.56 19.65
CA LEU A 194 46.04 -29.22 19.17
C LEU A 194 46.88 -28.51 20.25
N PRO A 195 48.17 -28.24 20.01
CA PRO A 195 49.00 -27.50 20.96
C PRO A 195 48.49 -26.07 21.17
N LYS A 196 48.90 -25.45 22.26
CA LYS A 196 48.66 -24.02 22.54
C LYS A 196 48.96 -23.16 21.33
N ARG A 197 48.10 -22.15 21.08
CA ARG A 197 48.21 -21.15 20.00
C ARG A 197 48.28 -21.77 18.60
N SER A 198 47.61 -22.90 18.38
CA SER A 198 47.49 -23.53 17.06
C SER A 198 46.45 -22.87 16.18
N MET A 199 46.61 -23.04 14.86
CA MET A 199 45.61 -22.81 13.83
C MET A 199 45.57 -24.05 12.94
N VAL A 200 44.54 -24.87 13.05
CA VAL A 200 44.51 -26.22 12.47
C VAL A 200 43.16 -26.47 11.82
N TYR A 201 43.19 -27.03 10.63
CA TYR A 201 41.98 -27.57 10.00
C TYR A 201 41.65 -28.91 10.66
N ILE A 202 40.54 -28.95 11.42
CA ILE A 202 40.09 -30.19 12.07
C ILE A 202 39.20 -31.03 11.16
N VAL A 203 38.79 -30.50 10.05
CA VAL A 203 38.17 -31.16 8.91
C VAL A 203 38.45 -30.32 7.68
N GLU A 204 38.74 -30.97 6.56
CA GLU A 204 39.04 -30.37 5.27
C GLU A 204 38.71 -31.36 4.15
N ASP A 205 38.94 -31.00 2.89
CA ASP A 205 38.78 -31.87 1.71
C ASP A 205 37.32 -32.34 1.50
N PHE A 206 36.38 -31.42 1.53
CA PHE A 206 35.03 -31.61 1.00
C PHE A 206 34.64 -30.41 0.14
N GLU A 207 33.67 -30.57 -0.72
CA GLU A 207 33.13 -29.50 -1.54
C GLU A 207 31.97 -28.82 -0.80
N ALA A 208 32.08 -27.51 -0.57
CA ALA A 208 31.05 -26.74 0.09
C ALA A 208 30.12 -26.07 -0.96
N GLU A 209 28.83 -26.27 -0.82
CA GLU A 209 27.83 -25.61 -1.66
C GLU A 209 27.70 -24.12 -1.28
N PRO A 210 27.79 -23.19 -2.25
CA PRO A 210 27.47 -21.80 -2.01
C PRO A 210 26.07 -21.66 -1.42
N LEU A 211 25.93 -20.84 -0.37
CA LEU A 211 24.65 -20.63 0.34
C LEU A 211 24.11 -21.83 1.14
N GLY A 212 24.79 -22.99 1.13
CA GLY A 212 24.42 -24.13 1.95
C GLY A 212 24.56 -23.82 3.45
N SER A 213 23.58 -24.29 4.24
CA SER A 213 23.64 -24.18 5.70
C SER A 213 24.31 -25.42 6.27
N TYR A 214 25.45 -25.24 6.92
CA TYR A 214 26.30 -26.32 7.46
C TYR A 214 26.20 -26.42 8.97
N THR A 215 26.17 -27.67 9.46
CA THR A 215 26.33 -27.97 10.87
C THR A 215 27.61 -28.80 11.03
N VAL A 216 28.60 -28.27 11.77
CA VAL A 216 29.79 -29.02 12.13
C VAL A 216 29.72 -29.38 13.60
N THR A 217 29.87 -30.67 13.90
CA THR A 217 29.92 -31.18 15.27
C THR A 217 31.21 -31.88 15.56
N PHE A 218 31.78 -31.64 16.72
CA PHE A 218 32.94 -32.38 17.20
C PHE A 218 32.95 -32.47 18.74
N TYR A 219 33.72 -33.39 19.28
CA TYR A 219 33.93 -33.50 20.72
C TYR A 219 35.32 -32.95 21.06
N ALA A 220 35.34 -32.04 22.03
CA ALA A 220 36.57 -31.43 22.52
C ALA A 220 36.75 -31.63 24.03
N LYS A 221 37.98 -31.76 24.49
CA LYS A 221 38.37 -31.87 25.90
C LYS A 221 39.60 -31.01 26.17
N VAL A 222 39.65 -30.38 27.33
CA VAL A 222 40.73 -29.51 27.78
C VAL A 222 41.07 -29.77 29.25
N ASP A 223 42.30 -29.39 29.66
CA ASP A 223 42.72 -29.50 31.06
C ASP A 223 42.37 -28.25 31.89
N LYS A 224 42.14 -27.12 31.24
CA LYS A 224 41.74 -25.85 31.85
C LYS A 224 40.63 -25.20 30.98
N ASP A 225 39.79 -24.36 31.58
CA ASP A 225 38.79 -23.60 30.85
C ASP A 225 39.39 -22.93 29.62
N GLU A 226 38.77 -23.17 28.46
CA GLU A 226 39.26 -22.68 27.18
C GLU A 226 38.08 -22.34 26.25
N SER A 227 38.36 -21.60 25.17
CA SER A 227 37.41 -21.37 24.10
C SER A 227 38.09 -21.35 22.75
N VAL A 228 37.41 -21.81 21.73
CA VAL A 228 37.90 -21.79 20.35
C VAL A 228 37.17 -20.78 19.52
N ILE A 229 37.86 -20.20 18.56
CA ILE A 229 37.36 -19.39 17.47
C ILE A 229 37.43 -20.23 16.21
N CYS A 230 36.43 -20.12 15.37
CA CYS A 230 36.26 -20.96 14.21
C CYS A 230 36.20 -20.13 12.92
N THR A 231 36.82 -20.69 11.88
CA THR A 231 36.63 -20.23 10.49
C THR A 231 36.17 -21.41 9.67
N PHE A 232 34.97 -21.29 9.07
CA PHE A 232 34.39 -22.30 8.20
C PHE A 232 34.47 -21.81 6.77
N THR A 233 35.12 -22.53 5.90
CA THR A 233 35.17 -22.28 4.44
C THR A 233 35.23 -20.78 4.10
N GLY A 234 36.33 -20.13 4.49
CA GLY A 234 36.55 -18.69 4.29
C GLY A 234 35.83 -17.77 5.29
N ASN A 235 34.75 -18.20 5.90
CA ASN A 235 33.93 -17.40 6.80
C ASN A 235 34.39 -17.52 8.26
N ARG A 236 34.99 -16.45 8.79
CA ARG A 236 35.28 -16.34 10.23
C ARG A 236 34.02 -16.10 11.01
N LEU A 237 33.68 -16.98 11.94
CA LEU A 237 32.43 -16.90 12.68
C LEU A 237 32.41 -15.73 13.67
N GLN A 238 31.59 -14.73 13.39
CA GLN A 238 31.50 -13.49 14.15
C GLN A 238 30.05 -13.12 14.39
N GLU A 239 29.78 -12.44 15.49
CA GLU A 239 28.53 -11.76 15.79
C GLU A 239 28.71 -10.24 15.80
N THR A 240 27.68 -9.48 15.52
CA THR A 240 27.73 -8.02 15.61
C THR A 240 27.34 -7.56 17.00
N VAL A 241 28.27 -6.94 17.71
CA VAL A 241 28.04 -6.35 19.03
C VAL A 241 28.35 -4.86 18.96
N LYS A 242 27.35 -4.01 19.20
CA LYS A 242 27.48 -2.55 19.12
C LYS A 242 28.14 -2.09 17.81
N ASP A 243 27.60 -2.56 16.69
CA ASP A 243 28.03 -2.26 15.32
C ASP A 243 29.50 -2.68 14.98
N LYS A 244 30.05 -3.61 15.73
CA LYS A 244 31.39 -4.16 15.48
C LYS A 244 31.35 -5.68 15.40
N PRO A 245 32.13 -6.31 14.48
CA PRO A 245 32.27 -7.75 14.43
C PRO A 245 33.09 -8.24 15.63
N VAL A 246 32.59 -9.25 16.33
CA VAL A 246 33.23 -9.90 17.47
C VAL A 246 33.25 -11.40 17.21
N ASP A 247 34.40 -12.02 17.42
CA ASP A 247 34.57 -13.48 17.24
C ASP A 247 33.63 -14.26 18.18
N ILE A 248 32.87 -15.19 17.63
CA ILE A 248 32.08 -16.14 18.40
C ILE A 248 33.02 -17.11 19.07
N LYS A 249 32.92 -17.26 20.38
CA LYS A 249 33.75 -18.14 21.20
C LYS A 249 32.94 -19.35 21.62
N PHE A 250 33.42 -20.53 21.29
CA PHE A 250 32.83 -21.80 21.71
C PHE A 250 33.54 -22.31 22.97
N PRO A 251 32.92 -22.26 24.16
CA PRO A 251 33.55 -22.60 25.43
C PRO A 251 33.71 -24.11 25.61
N ILE A 252 34.86 -24.53 26.11
CA ILE A 252 35.16 -25.92 26.45
C ILE A 252 35.55 -25.98 27.93
N LYS A 253 34.81 -26.78 28.71
CA LYS A 253 35.05 -26.96 30.13
C LYS A 253 36.00 -28.13 30.38
N PRO A 254 36.88 -28.07 31.43
CA PRO A 254 37.86 -29.11 31.70
C PRO A 254 37.20 -30.39 32.23
N GLY A 255 37.97 -31.48 32.12
CA GLY A 255 37.71 -32.76 32.77
C GLY A 255 36.80 -33.73 32.03
N LYS A 256 35.99 -33.31 31.05
CA LYS A 256 35.09 -34.17 30.27
C LYS A 256 35.04 -33.76 28.81
N TRP A 257 34.62 -34.69 27.96
CA TRP A 257 34.35 -34.41 26.57
C TRP A 257 33.09 -33.52 26.44
N VAL A 258 33.21 -32.44 25.71
CA VAL A 258 32.14 -31.50 25.40
C VAL A 258 31.82 -31.59 23.92
N LYS A 259 30.55 -31.79 23.56
CA LYS A 259 30.11 -31.72 22.19
C LYS A 259 29.96 -30.23 21.79
N ILE A 260 30.71 -29.83 20.79
CA ILE A 260 30.61 -28.52 20.17
C ILE A 260 29.75 -28.67 18.90
N VAL A 261 28.81 -27.77 18.72
CA VAL A 261 27.96 -27.67 17.54
C VAL A 261 28.15 -26.27 16.96
N ILE A 262 28.49 -26.21 15.69
CA ILE A 262 28.75 -24.97 14.95
C ILE A 262 27.81 -24.95 13.78
N GLU A 263 27.00 -23.90 13.68
CA GLU A 263 26.23 -23.58 12.50
C GLU A 263 26.99 -22.52 11.70
N ALA A 264 27.20 -22.76 10.41
CA ALA A 264 28.02 -21.91 9.57
C ALA A 264 27.58 -21.96 8.11
N MET A 265 27.94 -20.90 7.39
CA MET A 265 27.80 -20.82 5.94
C MET A 265 29.17 -20.54 5.34
N PRO A 266 29.49 -21.03 4.13
CA PRO A 266 30.70 -20.65 3.40
C PRO A 266 30.76 -19.13 3.17
N ALA A 267 31.98 -18.59 3.06
CA ALA A 267 32.13 -17.24 2.53
C ALA A 267 31.70 -17.20 1.06
N GLU A 268 31.26 -16.03 0.59
CA GLU A 268 30.83 -15.84 -0.78
C GLU A 268 31.93 -16.28 -1.78
N GLY A 269 31.58 -17.19 -2.69
CA GLY A 269 32.47 -17.72 -3.73
C GLY A 269 33.44 -18.80 -3.26
N GLU A 270 33.45 -19.18 -2.00
CA GLU A 270 34.33 -20.22 -1.46
C GLU A 270 33.65 -21.59 -1.52
N THR A 271 34.33 -22.57 -2.16
CA THR A 271 33.81 -23.95 -2.31
C THR A 271 34.75 -25.00 -1.66
N ALA A 272 35.99 -24.63 -1.28
CA ALA A 272 36.91 -25.52 -0.59
C ALA A 272 36.47 -25.70 0.87
N GLY A 273 35.82 -26.81 1.17
CA GLY A 273 35.24 -27.10 2.48
C GLY A 273 36.29 -27.39 3.57
N TYR A 274 36.24 -26.64 4.66
CA TYR A 274 37.04 -26.87 5.86
C TYR A 274 36.43 -26.23 7.10
N LEU A 275 36.82 -26.77 8.29
CA LEU A 275 36.71 -26.03 9.56
C LEU A 275 38.10 -25.87 10.18
N MET A 276 38.52 -24.64 10.34
CA MET A 276 39.76 -24.28 11.03
C MET A 276 39.45 -23.81 12.46
N LEU A 277 40.13 -24.40 13.43
CA LEU A 277 40.13 -23.89 14.80
C LEU A 277 41.33 -22.98 15.03
N GLU A 278 41.06 -21.83 15.61
CA GLU A 278 42.05 -20.87 16.06
C GLU A 278 41.83 -20.55 17.53
N GLY A 279 42.89 -20.43 18.28
CA GLY A 279 42.77 -20.01 19.67
C GLY A 279 43.98 -19.30 20.22
N ASN A 280 43.77 -18.32 21.09
CA ASN A 280 44.73 -17.86 22.07
C ASN A 280 44.78 -18.89 23.21
N LEU A 281 44.97 -20.13 22.85
CA LEU A 281 44.79 -21.25 23.75
C LEU A 281 45.88 -21.24 24.84
N ASN A 282 45.45 -21.23 26.09
CA ASN A 282 46.31 -21.36 27.26
C ASN A 282 46.54 -22.82 27.64
N SER A 283 45.74 -23.73 27.08
CA SER A 283 45.89 -25.18 27.23
C SER A 283 45.87 -25.89 25.87
N ASP A 284 46.32 -27.14 25.86
CA ASP A 284 46.13 -28.02 24.71
C ASP A 284 44.66 -28.42 24.60
N ILE A 285 44.17 -28.61 23.36
CA ILE A 285 42.81 -29.11 23.08
C ILE A 285 42.95 -30.51 22.46
N TYR A 286 42.10 -31.40 22.92
CA TYR A 286 41.99 -32.75 22.37
C TYR A 286 40.64 -32.87 21.65
N ILE A 287 40.67 -33.45 20.44
CA ILE A 287 39.47 -33.56 19.56
C ILE A 287 39.27 -35.03 19.18
N LYS A 288 38.03 -35.47 19.22
CA LYS A 288 37.59 -36.76 18.69
C LYS A 288 36.94 -36.58 17.31
N ASN A 289 35.79 -37.14 17.13
CA ASN A 289 35.09 -37.17 15.85
C ASN A 289 34.63 -35.80 15.42
N VAL A 290 34.87 -35.46 14.16
CA VAL A 290 34.35 -34.28 13.50
C VAL A 290 33.39 -34.71 12.40
N LYS A 291 32.18 -34.22 12.45
CA LYS A 291 31.13 -34.49 11.46
C LYS A 291 30.68 -33.18 10.85
N VAL A 292 30.65 -33.11 9.53
CA VAL A 292 30.11 -32.03 8.75
C VAL A 292 28.83 -32.52 8.05
N THR A 293 27.76 -31.81 8.24
CA THR A 293 26.51 -32.04 7.53
C THR A 293 26.02 -30.74 6.95
N HIS A 294 25.35 -30.77 5.83
CA HIS A 294 24.65 -29.59 5.31
C HIS A 294 23.20 -29.89 4.94
N THR A 295 22.39 -28.86 4.97
CA THR A 295 21.08 -28.85 4.37
C THR A 295 21.22 -28.12 3.05
N PRO A 296 21.04 -28.78 1.89
CA PRO A 296 21.08 -28.13 0.59
C PRO A 296 20.13 -26.96 0.52
N ASP A 297 20.37 -26.00 -0.39
CA ASP A 297 19.37 -24.96 -0.64
C ASP A 297 18.05 -25.64 -1.01
N ASN A 298 17.09 -25.46 -0.13
CA ASN A 298 15.80 -26.13 -0.23
C ASN A 298 14.67 -25.20 -0.73
N HIS A 299 15.05 -24.02 -1.24
CA HIS A 299 14.10 -23.07 -1.78
C HIS A 299 14.00 -23.22 -3.29
N ARG A 300 12.79 -23.26 -3.78
CA ARG A 300 12.54 -23.14 -5.21
C ARG A 300 11.56 -22.01 -5.53
N PRO A 301 11.72 -21.33 -6.66
CA PRO A 301 10.70 -20.40 -7.12
C PRO A 301 9.33 -21.08 -7.22
N GLN A 302 8.28 -20.35 -6.90
CA GLN A 302 6.92 -20.81 -7.20
C GLN A 302 6.72 -20.91 -8.69
N THR A 303 6.00 -21.93 -9.13
CA THR A 303 5.52 -22.03 -10.52
C THR A 303 4.49 -20.94 -10.82
N ALA A 304 4.20 -20.69 -12.09
CA ALA A 304 3.17 -19.72 -12.47
C ALA A 304 1.77 -20.09 -11.92
N GLU A 305 1.47 -21.38 -11.83
CA GLU A 305 0.21 -21.89 -11.25
C GLU A 305 0.16 -21.62 -9.74
N GLU A 306 1.23 -21.98 -9.01
CA GLU A 306 1.33 -21.72 -7.56
C GLU A 306 1.23 -20.24 -7.23
N LYS A 307 1.90 -19.36 -8.00
CA LYS A 307 1.77 -17.90 -7.85
C LYS A 307 0.33 -17.44 -8.09
N ARG A 308 -0.33 -17.95 -9.12
CA ARG A 308 -1.72 -17.62 -9.43
C ARG A 308 -2.65 -18.04 -8.29
N ASP A 309 -2.51 -19.25 -7.77
CA ASP A 309 -3.34 -19.75 -6.66
C ASP A 309 -3.12 -18.95 -5.39
N THR A 310 -1.84 -18.66 -5.08
CA THR A 310 -1.44 -17.85 -3.93
C THR A 310 -2.01 -16.43 -4.02
N LEU A 311 -1.91 -15.78 -5.17
CA LEU A 311 -2.42 -14.43 -5.35
C LEU A 311 -3.95 -14.38 -5.46
N ASN A 312 -4.57 -15.44 -5.98
CA ASN A 312 -6.03 -15.59 -5.92
C ASN A 312 -6.51 -15.73 -4.47
N TYR A 313 -5.79 -16.49 -3.64
CA TYR A 313 -6.06 -16.52 -2.19
C TYR A 313 -5.92 -15.13 -1.56
N ALA A 314 -4.85 -14.39 -1.86
CA ALA A 314 -4.63 -13.05 -1.34
C ALA A 314 -5.75 -12.07 -1.74
N LEU A 315 -6.17 -12.10 -3.00
CA LEU A 315 -7.29 -11.28 -3.49
C LEU A 315 -8.60 -11.62 -2.76
N ASN A 316 -8.92 -12.90 -2.62
CA ASN A 316 -10.14 -13.32 -1.91
C ASN A 316 -10.08 -12.91 -0.43
N ALA A 317 -8.94 -13.09 0.26
CA ALA A 317 -8.77 -12.68 1.64
C ALA A 317 -8.93 -11.16 1.82
N TRP A 318 -8.39 -10.37 0.88
CA TRP A 318 -8.58 -8.92 0.84
C TRP A 318 -10.05 -8.55 0.65
N CYS A 319 -10.73 -9.13 -0.34
CA CYS A 319 -12.14 -8.86 -0.60
C CYS A 319 -13.03 -9.25 0.61
N GLU A 320 -12.80 -10.41 1.21
CA GLU A 320 -13.53 -10.86 2.40
C GLU A 320 -13.33 -9.90 3.59
N GLY A 321 -12.08 -9.48 3.86
CA GLY A 321 -11.78 -8.51 4.91
C GLY A 321 -12.46 -7.17 4.68
N LEU A 322 -12.34 -6.62 3.46
CA LEU A 322 -12.94 -5.35 3.05
C LEU A 322 -14.47 -5.40 3.16
N MET A 323 -15.11 -6.41 2.60
CA MET A 323 -16.56 -6.50 2.55
C MET A 323 -17.18 -6.84 3.91
N LYS A 324 -16.46 -7.55 4.76
CA LYS A 324 -16.86 -7.79 6.16
C LYS A 324 -17.01 -6.48 6.95
N ILE A 325 -16.08 -5.55 6.79
CA ILE A 325 -16.16 -4.24 7.45
C ILE A 325 -17.17 -3.34 6.76
N ASN A 326 -17.27 -3.47 5.44
CA ASN A 326 -18.26 -2.73 4.65
C ASN A 326 -19.70 -3.07 5.08
N ALA A 327 -20.03 -4.34 5.28
CA ALA A 327 -21.36 -4.81 5.68
C ALA A 327 -22.51 -4.18 4.84
N GLY A 328 -22.31 -4.10 3.50
CA GLY A 328 -23.30 -3.55 2.57
C GLY A 328 -23.42 -2.03 2.52
N ARG A 329 -22.65 -1.26 3.30
CA ARG A 329 -22.74 0.20 3.41
C ARG A 329 -22.21 0.92 2.17
N ILE A 330 -21.02 0.58 1.68
CA ILE A 330 -20.48 1.11 0.42
C ILE A 330 -21.04 0.27 -0.73
N LYS A 331 -21.72 0.93 -1.66
CA LYS A 331 -22.39 0.29 -2.79
C LYS A 331 -21.72 0.57 -4.15
N SER A 332 -20.72 1.40 -4.19
CA SER A 332 -19.96 1.74 -5.41
C SER A 332 -18.49 1.74 -5.15
N PHE A 333 -17.71 1.04 -5.98
CA PHE A 333 -16.26 0.95 -5.89
C PHE A 333 -15.61 1.15 -7.25
N ASP A 334 -14.40 1.69 -7.25
CA ASP A 334 -13.50 1.44 -8.36
C ASP A 334 -13.08 -0.03 -8.32
N LEU A 335 -13.30 -0.78 -9.40
CA LEU A 335 -12.90 -2.19 -9.50
C LEU A 335 -11.39 -2.28 -9.74
N ILE A 336 -10.95 -1.53 -10.75
CA ILE A 336 -9.58 -1.46 -11.26
C ILE A 336 -9.20 0.00 -11.44
N ASP A 337 -7.92 0.30 -11.24
CA ASP A 337 -7.37 1.64 -11.35
C ASP A 337 -6.16 1.71 -12.28
N GLU A 338 -6.18 2.67 -13.23
CA GLU A 338 -5.04 3.04 -14.09
C GLU A 338 -4.38 1.83 -14.79
N ALA A 339 -5.18 0.98 -15.44
CA ALA A 339 -4.69 -0.25 -16.02
C ALA A 339 -4.04 -0.09 -17.41
N ILE A 340 -4.41 0.95 -18.19
CA ILE A 340 -3.95 1.14 -19.57
C ILE A 340 -2.53 1.68 -19.63
N ASP A 341 -1.68 1.07 -20.48
CA ASP A 341 -0.36 1.59 -20.84
C ASP A 341 -0.39 2.29 -22.20
N ALA A 342 -0.41 3.63 -22.20
CA ALA A 342 -0.40 4.42 -23.43
C ALA A 342 0.92 4.34 -24.23
N LYS A 343 1.88 3.50 -23.82
CA LYS A 343 3.16 3.29 -24.50
C LYS A 343 3.27 1.92 -25.17
N ALA A 344 2.40 0.99 -24.80
CA ALA A 344 2.37 -0.36 -25.33
C ALA A 344 1.12 -0.57 -26.20
N GLU A 345 1.26 -1.20 -27.35
CA GLU A 345 0.16 -1.44 -28.31
C GLU A 345 0.00 -2.92 -28.60
N LEU A 346 -1.25 -3.34 -28.68
CA LEU A 346 -1.65 -4.65 -29.20
C LEU A 346 -1.58 -4.68 -30.73
N GLU A 347 -1.60 -5.87 -31.33
CA GLU A 347 -1.61 -6.05 -32.79
C GLU A 347 -2.81 -5.35 -33.48
N ASN A 348 -3.92 -5.19 -32.77
CA ASN A 348 -5.11 -4.49 -33.28
C ASN A 348 -5.00 -2.95 -33.17
N GLY A 349 -3.87 -2.43 -32.72
CA GLY A 349 -3.59 -1.00 -32.58
C GLY A 349 -4.16 -0.34 -31.30
N MET A 350 -4.85 -1.09 -30.42
CA MET A 350 -5.27 -0.61 -29.12
C MET A 350 -4.09 -0.59 -28.14
N PHE A 351 -4.14 0.28 -27.13
CA PHE A 351 -3.16 0.23 -26.06
C PHE A 351 -3.36 -1.02 -25.20
N ASP A 352 -2.24 -1.61 -24.80
CA ASP A 352 -2.22 -2.75 -23.90
C ASP A 352 -2.40 -2.32 -22.43
N LEU A 353 -2.52 -3.28 -21.55
CA LEU A 353 -2.46 -3.04 -20.11
C LEU A 353 -1.00 -2.82 -19.67
N LYS A 354 -0.83 -2.21 -18.52
CA LYS A 354 0.48 -2.09 -17.86
C LYS A 354 1.00 -3.47 -17.47
N HIS A 355 2.29 -3.73 -17.72
CA HIS A 355 2.99 -4.95 -17.33
C HIS A 355 4.24 -4.63 -16.52
N SER A 356 4.70 -5.54 -15.67
CA SER A 356 5.90 -5.38 -14.87
C SER A 356 6.63 -6.71 -14.65
N THR A 357 7.96 -6.66 -14.75
CA THR A 357 8.84 -7.77 -14.33
C THR A 357 9.28 -7.66 -12.88
N ASP A 358 9.21 -6.46 -12.32
CA ASP A 358 9.79 -6.13 -11.01
C ASP A 358 8.74 -6.00 -9.90
N LYS A 359 7.46 -5.87 -10.29
CA LYS A 359 6.33 -5.72 -9.38
C LYS A 359 5.24 -6.71 -9.73
N ILE A 360 4.42 -7.03 -8.76
CA ILE A 360 3.23 -7.85 -8.98
C ILE A 360 2.15 -6.95 -9.58
N PHE A 361 1.83 -7.17 -10.86
CA PHE A 361 0.64 -6.62 -11.49
C PHE A 361 -0.37 -7.76 -11.70
N TRP A 362 -1.62 -7.52 -11.34
CA TRP A 362 -2.66 -8.54 -11.33
C TRP A 362 -2.92 -9.16 -12.71
N GLN A 363 -2.85 -8.34 -13.78
CA GLN A 363 -3.00 -8.80 -15.15
C GLN A 363 -1.88 -9.72 -15.62
N ASP A 364 -0.66 -9.60 -15.05
CA ASP A 364 0.46 -10.50 -15.36
C ASP A 364 0.25 -11.90 -14.77
N ILE A 365 -0.52 -11.97 -13.69
CA ILE A 365 -0.80 -13.22 -12.97
C ILE A 365 -2.07 -13.90 -13.48
N PHE A 366 -3.13 -13.13 -13.63
CA PHE A 366 -4.44 -13.67 -14.02
C PHE A 366 -4.66 -13.69 -15.53
N GLY A 367 -3.81 -13.01 -16.29
CA GLY A 367 -3.99 -12.71 -17.70
C GLY A 367 -4.85 -11.48 -17.92
N SER A 368 -4.49 -10.67 -18.90
CA SER A 368 -5.13 -9.39 -19.20
C SER A 368 -6.65 -9.48 -19.39
N GLU A 369 -7.11 -10.56 -20.03
CA GLU A 369 -8.54 -10.80 -20.30
C GLU A 369 -9.33 -11.23 -19.05
N ASN A 370 -8.66 -11.87 -18.07
CA ASN A 370 -9.30 -12.46 -16.89
C ASN A 370 -9.14 -11.60 -15.63
N TYR A 371 -8.29 -10.59 -15.67
CA TYR A 371 -7.99 -9.74 -14.52
C TYR A 371 -9.26 -9.15 -13.88
N ALA A 372 -10.02 -8.34 -14.63
CA ALA A 372 -11.23 -7.72 -14.12
C ALA A 372 -12.35 -8.73 -13.76
N PRO A 373 -12.60 -9.79 -14.57
CA PRO A 373 -13.54 -10.84 -14.19
C PRO A 373 -13.25 -11.52 -12.86
N ILE A 374 -11.98 -11.83 -12.57
CA ILE A 374 -11.57 -12.47 -11.32
C ILE A 374 -11.79 -11.51 -10.14
N VAL A 375 -11.37 -10.25 -10.26
CA VAL A 375 -11.56 -9.23 -9.21
C VAL A 375 -13.05 -8.99 -8.95
N SER A 376 -13.85 -8.82 -10.01
CA SER A 376 -15.28 -8.60 -9.93
C SER A 376 -16.00 -9.75 -9.22
N LYS A 377 -15.68 -10.99 -9.59
CA LYS A 377 -16.26 -12.19 -8.99
C LYS A 377 -15.91 -12.34 -7.52
N ALA A 378 -14.64 -12.11 -7.14
CA ALA A 378 -14.20 -12.17 -5.75
C ALA A 378 -14.91 -11.12 -4.90
N ALA A 379 -14.99 -9.89 -5.40
CA ALA A 379 -15.65 -8.79 -4.69
C ALA A 379 -17.17 -9.01 -4.52
N ILE A 380 -17.87 -9.49 -5.56
CA ILE A 380 -19.31 -9.82 -5.48
C ILE A 380 -19.57 -10.92 -4.46
N ALA A 381 -18.77 -12.00 -4.50
CA ALA A 381 -18.93 -13.10 -3.57
C ALA A 381 -18.73 -12.65 -2.12
N ALA A 382 -17.67 -11.90 -1.84
CA ALA A 382 -17.41 -11.36 -0.53
C ALA A 382 -18.51 -10.38 -0.07
N TYR A 383 -19.00 -9.51 -0.96
CA TYR A 383 -20.08 -8.57 -0.67
C TYR A 383 -21.37 -9.29 -0.26
N GLN A 384 -21.71 -10.35 -0.99
CA GLN A 384 -22.88 -11.17 -0.70
C GLN A 384 -22.73 -11.94 0.62
N ASN A 385 -21.52 -12.41 0.94
CA ASN A 385 -21.25 -13.11 2.20
C ASN A 385 -21.41 -12.21 3.44
N HIS A 386 -21.33 -10.88 3.25
CA HIS A 386 -21.31 -9.88 4.32
C HIS A 386 -22.42 -8.85 4.18
N GLU A 387 -23.68 -9.32 4.16
CA GLU A 387 -24.91 -8.52 4.23
C GLU A 387 -25.16 -7.59 3.01
N GLY A 388 -24.27 -7.56 2.03
CA GLY A 388 -24.44 -6.75 0.83
C GLY A 388 -25.43 -7.37 -0.18
N ASN A 389 -26.23 -6.53 -0.84
CA ASN A 389 -27.05 -6.93 -1.96
C ASN A 389 -26.26 -6.73 -3.28
N PRO A 390 -25.85 -7.79 -4.01
CA PRO A 390 -25.06 -7.69 -5.24
C PRO A 390 -25.71 -6.87 -6.36
N GLU A 391 -27.04 -6.76 -6.37
CA GLU A 391 -27.77 -5.96 -7.34
C GLU A 391 -27.56 -4.45 -7.15
N GLU A 392 -27.28 -4.02 -5.91
CA GLU A 392 -27.00 -2.64 -5.57
C GLU A 392 -25.52 -2.28 -5.75
N LEU A 393 -24.63 -3.28 -5.77
CA LEU A 393 -23.20 -3.08 -5.91
C LEU A 393 -22.84 -2.64 -7.33
N LYS A 394 -22.14 -1.52 -7.46
CA LYS A 394 -21.68 -0.97 -8.74
C LYS A 394 -20.18 -0.90 -8.80
N PHE A 395 -19.62 -1.30 -9.93
CA PHE A 395 -18.20 -1.23 -10.20
C PHE A 395 -17.85 -0.27 -11.31
N PHE A 396 -16.83 0.52 -11.07
CA PHE A 396 -16.28 1.48 -12.03
C PHE A 396 -14.85 1.09 -12.42
N ILE A 397 -14.49 1.37 -13.65
CA ILE A 397 -13.08 1.36 -14.06
C ILE A 397 -12.57 2.79 -13.94
N SER A 398 -11.54 2.98 -13.13
CA SER A 398 -10.94 4.29 -12.90
C SER A 398 -9.72 4.50 -13.81
N GLU A 399 -9.73 5.55 -14.61
CA GLU A 399 -8.65 5.83 -15.57
C GLU A 399 -8.50 7.33 -15.79
N SER A 400 -7.25 7.78 -16.05
CA SER A 400 -6.92 9.16 -16.42
C SER A 400 -6.64 9.30 -17.91
N GLY A 401 -6.57 10.55 -18.42
CA GLY A 401 -6.18 10.85 -19.81
C GLY A 401 -7.15 10.30 -20.86
N LEU A 402 -8.44 10.20 -20.53
CA LEU A 402 -9.48 9.72 -21.44
C LEU A 402 -9.96 10.78 -22.45
N ASP A 403 -9.40 11.98 -22.41
CA ASP A 403 -9.42 12.98 -23.46
C ASP A 403 -8.57 12.58 -24.69
N ASP A 404 -7.59 11.67 -24.52
CA ASP A 404 -6.94 10.98 -25.63
C ASP A 404 -7.88 9.93 -26.23
N GLN A 405 -8.27 10.15 -27.51
CA GLN A 405 -9.21 9.29 -28.23
C GLN A 405 -8.75 7.84 -28.28
N LYS A 406 -7.46 7.59 -28.53
CA LYS A 406 -6.92 6.23 -28.63
C LYS A 406 -6.93 5.54 -27.27
N LYS A 407 -6.60 6.27 -26.20
CA LYS A 407 -6.64 5.72 -24.84
C LYS A 407 -8.08 5.37 -24.44
N PHE A 408 -9.03 6.25 -24.77
CA PHE A 408 -10.44 5.98 -24.52
C PHE A 408 -10.96 4.74 -25.29
N GLU A 409 -10.67 4.62 -26.58
CA GLU A 409 -11.06 3.47 -27.39
C GLU A 409 -10.38 2.18 -26.88
N SER A 410 -9.16 2.26 -26.38
CA SER A 410 -8.47 1.13 -25.76
C SER A 410 -9.15 0.71 -24.45
N LEU A 411 -9.55 1.65 -23.60
CA LEU A 411 -10.33 1.35 -22.40
C LEU A 411 -11.66 0.68 -22.76
N LYS A 412 -12.36 1.20 -23.73
CA LYS A 412 -13.64 0.65 -24.20
C LYS A 412 -13.46 -0.78 -24.76
N TYR A 413 -12.38 -1.01 -25.51
CA TYR A 413 -12.02 -2.35 -25.97
C TYR A 413 -11.82 -3.32 -24.79
N TRP A 414 -11.01 -2.93 -23.79
CA TRP A 414 -10.75 -3.78 -22.63
C TRP A 414 -12.01 -4.00 -21.77
N ILE A 415 -12.85 -2.99 -21.58
CA ILE A 415 -14.15 -3.17 -20.92
C ILE A 415 -14.98 -4.23 -21.65
N GLY A 416 -15.04 -4.17 -22.98
CA GLY A 416 -15.76 -5.18 -23.79
C GLY A 416 -15.18 -6.59 -23.63
N VAL A 417 -13.85 -6.73 -23.59
CA VAL A 417 -13.16 -8.02 -23.34
C VAL A 417 -13.51 -8.54 -21.94
N TRP A 418 -13.42 -7.70 -20.92
CA TRP A 418 -13.70 -8.11 -19.55
C TRP A 418 -15.16 -8.48 -19.31
N GLU A 419 -16.11 -7.74 -19.87
CA GLU A 419 -17.53 -8.08 -19.80
C GLU A 419 -17.87 -9.38 -20.54
N ALA A 420 -17.24 -9.62 -21.69
CA ALA A 420 -17.39 -10.87 -22.40
C ALA A 420 -16.88 -12.08 -21.59
N ASN A 421 -15.90 -11.86 -20.69
CA ASN A 421 -15.38 -12.86 -19.77
C ASN A 421 -16.07 -12.84 -18.38
N GLY A 422 -17.18 -12.09 -18.24
CA GLY A 422 -18.06 -12.13 -17.07
C GLY A 422 -17.77 -11.13 -15.96
N ALA A 423 -17.01 -10.05 -16.23
CA ALA A 423 -16.87 -8.94 -15.30
C ALA A 423 -18.17 -8.12 -15.23
N LYS A 424 -18.56 -7.68 -14.03
CA LYS A 424 -19.56 -6.65 -13.84
C LYS A 424 -18.84 -5.30 -13.88
N ILE A 425 -19.20 -4.44 -14.86
CA ILE A 425 -18.66 -3.08 -15.01
C ILE A 425 -19.82 -2.14 -15.28
N ASP A 426 -20.22 -1.37 -14.28
CA ASP A 426 -21.37 -0.49 -14.34
C ASP A 426 -21.01 0.90 -14.86
N GLY A 427 -19.78 1.39 -14.61
CA GLY A 427 -19.38 2.75 -14.89
C GLY A 427 -17.91 2.95 -15.24
N ILE A 428 -17.60 4.17 -15.66
CA ILE A 428 -16.23 4.68 -15.85
C ILE A 428 -16.07 5.86 -14.88
N ASN A 429 -15.01 5.83 -14.08
CA ASN A 429 -14.56 6.92 -13.23
C ASN A 429 -13.39 7.62 -13.93
N ALA A 430 -13.67 8.70 -14.68
CA ALA A 430 -12.64 9.47 -15.36
C ALA A 430 -11.95 10.41 -14.37
N LYS A 431 -10.66 10.19 -14.14
CA LYS A 431 -9.80 11.07 -13.34
C LYS A 431 -9.40 12.29 -14.14
N LEU A 432 -9.83 13.46 -13.70
CA LEU A 432 -9.55 14.72 -14.40
C LEU A 432 -8.16 15.27 -14.07
N SER A 433 -7.58 15.96 -15.05
CA SER A 433 -6.40 16.79 -14.90
C SER A 433 -6.65 18.11 -15.62
N LEU A 434 -7.28 19.06 -14.93
CA LEU A 434 -7.78 20.29 -15.53
C LEU A 434 -6.91 21.50 -15.18
N THR A 435 -6.73 22.36 -16.16
CA THR A 435 -6.01 23.63 -16.01
C THR A 435 -6.79 24.73 -16.73
N TYR A 436 -7.03 25.85 -16.05
CA TYR A 436 -7.43 27.08 -16.70
C TYR A 436 -6.17 27.80 -17.24
N SER A 437 -6.20 28.26 -18.46
CA SER A 437 -5.11 29.06 -19.05
C SER A 437 -5.58 30.47 -19.37
N GLU A 438 -4.79 31.49 -19.05
CA GLU A 438 -5.02 32.86 -19.49
C GLU A 438 -4.77 33.06 -21.00
N ASP A 439 -4.01 32.17 -21.64
CA ASP A 439 -3.92 32.12 -23.10
C ASP A 439 -5.25 31.64 -23.67
N GLU A 440 -5.94 32.51 -24.41
CA GLU A 440 -7.29 32.25 -24.91
C GLU A 440 -7.34 31.05 -25.88
N ALA A 441 -6.30 30.85 -26.69
CA ALA A 441 -6.25 29.73 -27.64
C ALA A 441 -6.13 28.40 -26.89
N ARG A 442 -5.26 28.34 -25.89
CA ARG A 442 -5.08 27.17 -25.03
C ARG A 442 -6.32 26.89 -24.18
N GLN A 443 -6.96 27.94 -23.66
CA GLN A 443 -8.20 27.77 -22.91
C GLN A 443 -9.35 27.24 -23.79
N ALA A 444 -9.42 27.67 -25.04
CA ALA A 444 -10.38 27.13 -26.00
C ALA A 444 -10.11 25.64 -26.31
N GLU A 445 -8.84 25.27 -26.42
CA GLU A 445 -8.40 23.87 -26.57
C GLU A 445 -8.76 23.04 -25.34
N ASN A 446 -8.49 23.52 -24.12
CA ASN A 446 -8.83 22.83 -22.87
C ASN A 446 -10.36 22.56 -22.78
N LYS A 447 -11.19 23.51 -23.20
CA LYS A 447 -12.65 23.31 -23.27
C LYS A 447 -13.03 22.26 -24.31
N ALA A 448 -12.44 22.31 -25.50
CA ALA A 448 -12.72 21.35 -26.57
C ALA A 448 -12.30 19.92 -26.17
N GLN A 449 -11.16 19.76 -25.50
CA GLN A 449 -10.71 18.47 -24.95
C GLN A 449 -11.68 17.94 -23.89
N PHE A 450 -12.15 18.78 -22.98
CA PHE A 450 -13.16 18.37 -22.00
C PHE A 450 -14.49 17.98 -22.64
N ASP A 451 -14.94 18.72 -23.64
CA ASP A 451 -16.15 18.38 -24.39
C ASP A 451 -16.01 17.03 -25.11
N MET A 452 -14.86 16.77 -25.73
CA MET A 452 -14.53 15.49 -26.37
C MET A 452 -14.50 14.35 -25.33
N LEU A 453 -13.91 14.57 -24.15
CA LEU A 453 -13.94 13.61 -23.06
C LEU A 453 -15.36 13.21 -22.69
N LEU A 454 -16.27 14.18 -22.54
CA LEU A 454 -17.68 13.89 -22.23
C LEU A 454 -18.37 13.10 -23.36
N ASP A 455 -18.16 13.50 -24.61
CA ASP A 455 -18.76 12.81 -25.77
C ASP A 455 -18.22 11.35 -25.87
N ASN A 456 -16.94 11.14 -25.58
CA ASN A 456 -16.34 9.81 -25.47
C ASN A 456 -16.99 8.98 -24.37
N LEU A 457 -17.07 9.50 -23.15
CA LEU A 457 -17.67 8.78 -22.02
C LEU A 457 -19.14 8.44 -22.26
N ILE A 458 -19.92 9.35 -22.85
CA ILE A 458 -21.32 9.11 -23.22
C ILE A 458 -21.42 7.96 -24.22
N SER A 459 -20.50 7.90 -25.20
CA SER A 459 -20.47 6.85 -26.22
C SER A 459 -20.24 5.44 -25.66
N ALA A 460 -19.63 5.34 -24.49
CA ALA A 460 -19.43 4.06 -23.79
C ALA A 460 -20.73 3.47 -23.22
N GLY A 461 -21.79 4.26 -23.08
CA GLY A 461 -23.10 3.82 -22.57
C GLY A 461 -23.11 3.43 -21.09
N LYS A 462 -22.04 3.69 -20.34
CA LYS A 462 -21.84 3.37 -18.93
C LYS A 462 -22.26 4.52 -18.01
N LEU A 463 -22.31 4.28 -16.69
CA LEU A 463 -22.37 5.35 -15.70
C LEU A 463 -21.09 6.18 -15.77
N ILE A 464 -21.21 7.48 -15.61
CA ILE A 464 -20.09 8.42 -15.74
C ILE A 464 -19.88 9.14 -14.43
N ARG A 465 -18.70 8.89 -13.81
CA ARG A 465 -18.19 9.62 -12.67
C ARG A 465 -16.96 10.42 -13.11
N LEU A 466 -16.87 11.66 -12.67
CA LEU A 466 -15.67 12.47 -12.85
C LEU A 466 -15.02 12.69 -11.48
N SER A 467 -13.77 12.33 -11.32
CA SER A 467 -13.02 12.49 -10.07
C SER A 467 -11.76 13.32 -10.27
N ASN A 468 -11.03 13.62 -9.19
CA ASN A 468 -9.93 14.58 -9.23
C ASN A 468 -10.34 15.95 -9.80
N PHE A 469 -11.59 16.36 -9.52
CA PHE A 469 -12.18 17.57 -10.08
C PHE A 469 -11.57 18.82 -9.43
N ASP A 470 -10.32 19.10 -9.80
CA ASP A 470 -9.57 20.29 -9.42
C ASP A 470 -9.07 21.01 -10.66
N ILE A 471 -9.13 22.34 -10.65
CA ILE A 471 -8.68 23.18 -11.78
C ILE A 471 -7.52 24.03 -11.31
N LYS A 472 -6.34 23.81 -11.90
CA LYS A 472 -5.15 24.65 -11.71
C LYS A 472 -5.25 25.91 -12.56
N TYR A 473 -4.46 26.92 -12.21
CA TYR A 473 -4.39 28.16 -12.97
C TYR A 473 -3.03 28.37 -13.58
N GLN A 474 -3.02 28.71 -14.87
CA GLN A 474 -1.83 29.15 -15.61
C GLN A 474 -2.01 30.56 -16.15
N ASP A 475 -0.98 31.39 -15.98
CA ASP A 475 -0.92 32.71 -16.58
C ASP A 475 -0.75 32.66 -18.11
N ALA A 476 -0.73 33.82 -18.76
CA ALA A 476 -0.57 33.93 -20.21
C ALA A 476 0.77 33.39 -20.75
N THR A 477 1.79 33.22 -19.89
CA THR A 477 3.07 32.61 -20.25
C THR A 477 3.06 31.08 -20.10
N GLY A 478 2.01 30.51 -19.50
CA GLY A 478 1.88 29.09 -19.16
C GLY A 478 2.50 28.72 -17.82
N ALA A 479 2.91 29.69 -16.99
CA ALA A 479 3.40 29.42 -15.65
C ALA A 479 2.23 29.19 -14.66
N ASN A 480 2.38 28.21 -13.77
CA ASN A 480 1.38 27.95 -12.74
C ASN A 480 1.38 29.08 -11.70
N VAL A 481 0.19 29.57 -11.34
CA VAL A 481 -0.01 30.54 -10.28
C VAL A 481 -0.48 29.82 -9.01
N THR A 482 0.21 30.09 -7.90
CA THR A 482 -0.10 29.42 -6.63
C THR A 482 -1.31 30.05 -5.93
N ALA A 483 -1.88 29.35 -4.96
CA ALA A 483 -2.98 29.85 -4.13
C ALA A 483 -2.63 31.13 -3.35
N LYS A 484 -1.34 31.38 -3.10
CA LYS A 484 -0.86 32.58 -2.39
C LYS A 484 -0.75 33.80 -3.33
N ASP A 485 -0.53 33.56 -4.62
CA ASP A 485 -0.21 34.59 -5.58
C ASP A 485 -1.40 34.95 -6.50
N ILE A 486 -2.45 34.10 -6.49
CA ILE A 486 -3.64 34.31 -7.32
C ILE A 486 -4.43 35.53 -6.88
N THR A 487 -4.82 36.39 -7.83
CA THR A 487 -5.70 37.53 -7.59
C THR A 487 -7.17 37.11 -7.59
N GLU A 488 -8.07 37.93 -7.04
CA GLU A 488 -9.51 37.67 -7.06
C GLU A 488 -10.06 37.61 -8.51
N GLU A 489 -9.56 38.43 -9.42
CA GLU A 489 -9.95 38.36 -10.84
C GLU A 489 -9.56 37.03 -11.47
N GLN A 490 -8.35 36.54 -11.18
CA GLN A 490 -7.87 35.25 -11.66
C GLN A 490 -8.67 34.12 -11.03
N ARG A 491 -9.00 34.22 -9.75
CA ARG A 491 -9.84 33.25 -9.03
C ARG A 491 -11.25 33.18 -9.63
N GLN A 492 -11.82 34.33 -10.06
CA GLN A 492 -13.08 34.33 -10.77
C GLN A 492 -13.02 33.57 -12.10
N LYS A 493 -11.92 33.71 -12.86
CA LYS A 493 -11.74 32.96 -14.11
C LYS A 493 -11.70 31.43 -13.88
N VAL A 494 -11.04 30.97 -12.80
CA VAL A 494 -11.10 29.56 -12.37
C VAL A 494 -12.52 29.15 -12.03
N ALA A 495 -13.22 29.98 -11.27
CA ALA A 495 -14.60 29.74 -10.87
C ALA A 495 -15.55 29.62 -12.09
N ASP A 496 -15.40 30.48 -13.08
CA ASP A 496 -16.15 30.43 -14.33
C ASP A 496 -15.87 29.14 -15.12
N TYR A 497 -14.64 28.63 -15.07
CA TYR A 497 -14.29 27.36 -15.70
C TYR A 497 -14.88 26.16 -14.94
N TYR A 498 -14.92 26.18 -13.61
CA TYR A 498 -15.67 25.19 -12.83
C TYR A 498 -17.14 25.18 -13.20
N ALA A 499 -17.77 26.35 -13.33
CA ALA A 499 -19.17 26.45 -13.75
C ALA A 499 -19.39 25.85 -15.15
N TYR A 500 -18.48 26.12 -16.09
CA TYR A 500 -18.52 25.53 -17.43
C TYR A 500 -18.48 24.00 -17.38
N ILE A 501 -17.54 23.41 -16.62
CA ILE A 501 -17.39 21.95 -16.49
C ILE A 501 -18.67 21.32 -15.90
N ILE A 502 -19.19 21.89 -14.81
CA ILE A 502 -20.41 21.40 -14.13
C ILE A 502 -21.62 21.46 -15.08
N LYS A 503 -21.82 22.59 -15.74
CA LYS A 503 -22.93 22.75 -16.71
C LYS A 503 -22.81 21.80 -17.89
N SER A 504 -21.61 21.68 -18.48
CA SER A 504 -21.35 20.74 -19.57
C SER A 504 -21.67 19.29 -19.16
N TYR A 505 -21.28 18.86 -17.96
CA TYR A 505 -21.59 17.53 -17.44
C TYR A 505 -23.11 17.35 -17.24
N MET A 506 -23.78 18.31 -16.61
CA MET A 506 -25.21 18.22 -16.30
C MET A 506 -26.08 18.28 -17.58
N ASP A 507 -25.67 19.05 -18.58
CA ASP A 507 -26.42 19.24 -19.81
C ASP A 507 -26.20 18.11 -20.83
N LYS A 508 -24.96 17.63 -20.97
CA LYS A 508 -24.63 16.63 -21.99
C LYS A 508 -24.84 15.19 -21.53
N VAL A 509 -24.47 14.86 -20.26
CA VAL A 509 -24.59 13.49 -19.76
C VAL A 509 -26.06 13.19 -19.43
N PRO A 510 -26.66 12.13 -20.03
CA PRO A 510 -28.04 11.73 -19.68
C PRO A 510 -28.19 11.50 -18.17
N SER A 511 -29.26 11.97 -17.57
CA SER A 511 -29.45 11.97 -16.12
C SER A 511 -29.33 10.57 -15.48
N GLU A 512 -29.78 9.54 -16.20
CA GLU A 512 -29.66 8.13 -15.78
C GLU A 512 -28.22 7.59 -15.86
N LYS A 513 -27.30 8.31 -16.53
CA LYS A 513 -25.87 7.96 -16.64
C LYS A 513 -24.99 8.78 -15.71
N GLN A 514 -25.54 9.80 -15.06
CA GLN A 514 -24.77 10.62 -14.12
C GLN A 514 -24.51 9.85 -12.83
N ALA A 515 -23.21 9.61 -12.52
CA ALA A 515 -22.76 9.01 -11.27
C ALA A 515 -22.02 10.02 -10.38
N GLY A 516 -21.93 11.28 -10.81
CA GLY A 516 -21.49 12.40 -10.00
C GLY A 516 -20.14 13.00 -10.35
N LEU A 517 -19.86 14.09 -9.65
CA LEU A 517 -18.61 14.84 -9.69
C LEU A 517 -17.92 14.74 -8.33
N CYS A 518 -16.64 14.41 -8.29
CA CYS A 518 -15.88 14.29 -7.05
C CYS A 518 -14.70 15.27 -7.03
N LYS A 519 -14.79 16.26 -6.15
CA LYS A 519 -13.75 17.25 -5.89
C LYS A 519 -12.50 16.57 -5.31
N GLY A 520 -11.31 16.90 -5.83
CA GLY A 520 -10.05 16.35 -5.32
C GLY A 520 -9.67 16.98 -3.98
N ASN A 521 -9.76 18.31 -3.89
CA ASN A 521 -9.43 19.07 -2.69
C ASN A 521 -10.53 20.08 -2.36
N MET A 522 -10.99 20.06 -1.14
CA MET A 522 -12.03 20.97 -0.65
C MET A 522 -11.49 22.38 -0.39
N VAL A 523 -10.26 22.47 0.09
CA VAL A 523 -9.56 23.71 0.44
C VAL A 523 -8.38 23.88 -0.51
N ASP A 524 -8.00 25.14 -0.75
CA ASP A 524 -6.76 25.42 -1.49
C ASP A 524 -5.57 24.64 -0.93
N THR A 525 -4.77 24.14 -1.85
CA THR A 525 -3.48 23.51 -1.59
C THR A 525 -2.36 24.52 -1.90
N SER A 526 -1.24 24.07 -2.54
CA SER A 526 -0.35 24.99 -3.24
C SER A 526 -1.05 25.63 -4.45
N ASP A 527 -2.04 24.94 -5.03
CA ASP A 527 -2.85 25.39 -6.16
C ASP A 527 -4.18 25.97 -5.68
N PRO A 528 -4.77 26.96 -6.39
CA PRO A 528 -6.02 27.63 -6.01
C PRO A 528 -7.27 26.82 -6.39
N VAL A 529 -7.35 25.61 -5.92
CA VAL A 529 -8.35 24.62 -6.34
C VAL A 529 -9.58 24.56 -5.43
N GLY A 530 -9.53 25.17 -4.25
CA GLY A 530 -10.51 24.97 -3.18
C GLY A 530 -11.83 25.75 -3.35
N LEU A 531 -12.92 25.19 -2.80
CA LEU A 531 -14.12 25.93 -2.49
C LEU A 531 -13.88 26.92 -1.34
N TRP A 532 -12.91 26.59 -0.49
CA TRP A 532 -12.43 27.45 0.58
C TRP A 532 -10.94 27.73 0.42
N ALA A 533 -10.54 28.93 0.81
CA ALA A 533 -9.16 29.31 1.03
C ALA A 533 -8.93 29.52 2.53
N LYS A 534 -7.68 29.42 2.98
CA LYS A 534 -7.29 29.84 4.33
C LYS A 534 -6.97 31.33 4.33
N ASP A 535 -7.63 32.09 5.16
CA ASP A 535 -7.27 33.49 5.40
C ASP A 535 -5.83 33.56 5.99
N ALA A 536 -5.00 34.43 5.41
CA ALA A 536 -3.60 34.52 5.77
C ALA A 536 -3.37 35.10 7.20
N SER A 537 -4.32 35.85 7.74
CA SER A 537 -4.23 36.54 9.03
C SER A 537 -4.84 35.70 10.16
N SER A 538 -6.02 35.12 9.96
CA SER A 538 -6.72 34.36 10.99
C SER A 538 -6.52 32.86 10.90
N GLY A 539 -6.21 32.33 9.68
CA GLY A 539 -6.16 30.90 9.39
C GLY A 539 -7.53 30.26 9.19
N ASP A 540 -8.59 31.07 9.25
CA ASP A 540 -9.97 30.62 9.04
C ASP A 540 -10.22 30.22 7.59
N TRP A 541 -11.24 29.38 7.40
CA TRP A 541 -11.67 29.00 6.07
C TRP A 541 -12.69 30.02 5.54
N VAL A 542 -12.36 30.62 4.39
CA VAL A 542 -13.20 31.60 3.70
C VAL A 542 -13.65 31.01 2.38
N ARG A 543 -14.93 31.13 2.08
CA ARG A 543 -15.50 30.68 0.79
C ARG A 543 -14.92 31.51 -0.35
N THR A 544 -14.54 30.81 -1.41
CA THR A 544 -13.97 31.44 -2.61
C THR A 544 -15.03 31.66 -3.69
N ALA A 545 -14.69 32.37 -4.75
CA ALA A 545 -15.54 32.49 -5.94
C ALA A 545 -15.93 31.12 -6.52
N THR A 546 -15.07 30.08 -6.34
CA THR A 546 -15.38 28.72 -6.75
C THR A 546 -16.59 28.14 -6.01
N TYR A 547 -16.75 28.45 -4.71
CA TYR A 547 -17.95 28.02 -3.95
C TYR A 547 -19.23 28.57 -4.60
N LYS A 548 -19.23 29.87 -4.92
CA LYS A 548 -20.37 30.51 -5.59
C LYS A 548 -20.64 29.90 -6.97
N ALA A 549 -19.58 29.67 -7.76
CA ALA A 549 -19.71 29.08 -9.08
C ALA A 549 -20.33 27.67 -9.05
N PHE A 550 -20.00 26.85 -8.04
CA PHE A 550 -20.67 25.57 -7.83
C PHE A 550 -22.17 25.76 -7.53
N CYS A 551 -22.52 26.67 -6.63
CA CYS A 551 -23.93 26.94 -6.32
C CYS A 551 -24.74 27.39 -7.56
N ASP A 552 -24.19 28.31 -8.32
CA ASP A 552 -24.85 28.84 -9.54
C ASP A 552 -24.99 27.75 -10.61
N ALA A 553 -23.90 27.01 -10.91
CA ALA A 553 -23.91 25.98 -11.93
C ALA A 553 -24.86 24.81 -11.60
N LEU A 554 -24.90 24.38 -10.34
CA LEU A 554 -25.74 23.27 -9.88
C LEU A 554 -27.23 23.66 -9.82
N SER A 555 -27.55 24.95 -9.64
CA SER A 555 -28.92 25.46 -9.70
C SER A 555 -29.43 25.68 -11.13
N GLY A 556 -28.55 25.54 -12.13
CA GLY A 556 -28.90 25.79 -13.54
C GLY A 556 -28.91 27.27 -13.93
N ASN A 557 -28.30 28.15 -13.14
CA ASN A 557 -28.18 29.59 -13.39
C ASN A 557 -26.90 29.95 -14.14
#